data_042fc08921c803f67763a9bc190fb84f
#
_entry.id   042fc08921c803f67763a9bc190fb84f
#
_cell.length_a   1.000
_cell.length_b   1.000
_cell.length_c   1.000
_cell.angle_alpha   90.00
_cell.angle_beta   90.00
_cell.angle_gamma   90.00
#
_symmetry.space_group_name_H-M   'P 1'
#
loop_
_entity.id
_entity.type
_entity.pdbx_description
1 polymer ?
#
loop_
_entity_poly.entity_id
_entity_poly.type
_entity_poly.pdbx_seq_one_letter_code
_entity_poly.pdbx_strand_id
1 'polypeptide(L)'
;RSIFSFVRKSPTKRNNLLFVVNYTPVERSDYRVGVPKKKQYKLIMDENGLLEKPQTFKAESKECDNREFSFAYPLAPYGVAVFTY
;
A
#
# COMPACT_ATOMS: atom_id res chain seq x y z
N ARG A 1 -3.68 11.19 -12.70
CA ARG A 1 -2.81 10.47 -11.81
C ARG A 1 -2.74 9.00 -12.15
N SER A 2 -1.55 8.46 -12.15
CA SER A 2 -1.35 7.11 -12.64
C SER A 2 -0.97 6.10 -11.53
N ILE A 3 -1.04 6.52 -10.29
CA ILE A 3 -0.87 5.66 -9.13
C ILE A 3 -2.19 5.63 -8.36
N PHE A 4 -2.69 4.43 -8.10
CA PHE A 4 -3.98 4.23 -7.45
C PHE A 4 -3.82 3.35 -6.23
N SER A 5 -4.61 3.63 -5.19
CA SER A 5 -4.76 2.74 -4.07
C SER A 5 -6.23 2.59 -3.76
N PHE A 6 -6.63 1.38 -3.39
CA PHE A 6 -8.01 1.12 -3.00
C PHE A 6 -8.06 -0.04 -2.03
N VAL A 7 -9.13 -0.10 -1.24
CA VAL A 7 -9.31 -1.15 -0.27
C VAL A 7 -10.46 -2.06 -0.67
N ARG A 8 -10.34 -3.32 -0.33
CA ARG A 8 -11.38 -4.29 -0.49
C ARG A 8 -11.66 -4.92 0.86
N LYS A 9 -12.84 -4.68 1.39
CA LYS A 9 -13.20 -5.15 2.73
C LYS A 9 -13.78 -6.54 2.69
N SER A 10 -13.35 -7.36 3.63
CA SER A 10 -13.90 -8.69 3.80
C SER A 10 -15.27 -8.62 4.48
N PRO A 11 -16.23 -9.47 4.11
CA PRO A 11 -17.51 -9.53 4.79
C PRO A 11 -17.39 -9.86 6.27
N THR A 12 -16.34 -10.58 6.65
CA THR A 12 -16.10 -10.98 8.04
C THR A 12 -15.30 -9.96 8.82
N LYS A 13 -14.94 -8.84 8.19
CA LYS A 13 -14.10 -7.78 8.76
C LYS A 13 -12.70 -8.26 9.13
N ARG A 14 -12.27 -9.34 8.52
CA ARG A 14 -10.91 -9.87 8.67
C ARG A 14 -10.22 -9.87 7.32
N ASN A 15 -8.91 -9.72 7.35
CA ASN A 15 -8.10 -9.82 6.14
C ASN A 15 -8.58 -8.90 5.04
N ASN A 16 -8.85 -7.65 5.42
CA ASN A 16 -9.12 -6.62 4.43
C ASN A 16 -7.88 -6.45 3.56
N LEU A 17 -8.09 -6.07 2.32
CA LEU A 17 -7.00 -5.92 1.36
C LEU A 17 -6.83 -4.47 0.95
N LEU A 18 -5.58 -4.05 0.87
CA LEU A 18 -5.20 -2.76 0.33
C LEU A 18 -4.38 -3.01 -0.94
N PHE A 19 -4.82 -2.46 -2.06
CA PHE A 19 -4.13 -2.55 -3.34
C PHE A 19 -3.45 -1.23 -3.65
N VAL A 20 -2.19 -1.28 -4.07
CA VAL A 20 -1.46 -0.10 -4.54
C VAL A 20 -0.90 -0.43 -5.91
N VAL A 21 -1.28 0.35 -6.91
CA VAL A 21 -0.94 0.06 -8.30
C VAL A 21 -0.26 1.28 -8.94
N ASN A 22 0.92 1.06 -9.51
CA ASN A 22 1.65 2.09 -10.24
C ASN A 22 1.60 1.78 -11.73
N TYR A 23 0.86 2.58 -12.49
CA TYR A 23 0.75 2.42 -13.94
C TYR A 23 1.81 3.22 -14.71
N THR A 24 2.85 3.69 -14.02
CA THR A 24 3.89 4.50 -14.64
C THR A 24 5.21 3.76 -14.72
N PRO A 25 6.11 4.14 -15.65
CA PRO A 25 7.47 3.59 -15.68
C PRO A 25 8.39 4.22 -14.64
N VAL A 26 7.85 5.04 -13.73
CA VAL A 26 8.66 5.77 -12.76
C VAL A 26 8.63 5.07 -11.40
N GLU A 27 9.82 4.75 -10.92
CA GLU A 27 9.98 4.21 -9.56
C GLU A 27 9.75 5.33 -8.53
N ARG A 28 9.06 5.00 -7.45
CA ARG A 28 8.82 5.93 -6.35
C ARG A 28 9.34 5.29 -5.07
N SER A 29 10.59 5.58 -4.72
CA SER A 29 11.27 4.90 -3.62
C SER A 29 10.65 5.11 -2.24
N ASP A 30 9.91 6.18 -2.07
CA ASP A 30 9.28 6.51 -0.78
C ASP A 30 7.85 7.00 -0.97
N TYR A 31 7.10 6.34 -1.83
CA TYR A 31 5.73 6.71 -2.08
C TYR A 31 4.90 6.57 -0.80
N ARG A 32 4.12 7.62 -0.47
CA ARG A 32 3.30 7.57 0.73
C ARG A 32 1.90 7.08 0.38
N VAL A 33 1.50 6.00 1.03
CA VAL A 33 0.21 5.36 0.79
C VAL A 33 -0.76 5.77 1.90
N GLY A 34 -1.83 6.47 1.54
CA GLY A 34 -2.89 6.83 2.48
C GLY A 34 -3.75 5.62 2.80
N VAL A 35 -4.06 5.41 4.07
CA VAL A 35 -4.82 4.23 4.52
C VAL A 35 -5.92 4.63 5.49
N PRO A 36 -7.01 3.83 5.56
CA PRO A 36 -8.18 4.21 6.36
C PRO A 36 -8.00 4.01 7.86
N LYS A 37 -7.07 3.15 8.28
CA LYS A 37 -6.92 2.81 9.69
C LYS A 37 -5.46 2.77 10.11
N LYS A 38 -5.21 3.12 11.36
CA LYS A 38 -3.86 3.08 11.93
C LYS A 38 -3.56 1.66 12.40
N LYS A 39 -3.24 0.80 11.44
CA LYS A 39 -2.96 -0.60 11.68
C LYS A 39 -1.63 -1.00 11.05
N GLN A 40 -1.30 -2.27 11.16
CA GLN A 40 -0.16 -2.84 10.47
C GLN A 40 -0.64 -3.43 9.15
N TYR A 41 0.08 -3.13 8.09
CA TYR A 41 -0.24 -3.55 6.73
C TYR A 41 0.81 -4.54 6.27
N LYS A 42 0.43 -5.80 6.17
CA LYS A 42 1.34 -6.88 5.80
C LYS A 42 1.33 -7.09 4.30
N LEU A 43 2.50 -6.94 3.68
CA LEU A 43 2.64 -7.16 2.25
C LEU A 43 2.48 -8.65 1.94
N ILE A 44 1.54 -8.99 1.07
CA ILE A 44 1.29 -10.37 0.66
C ILE A 44 1.56 -10.62 -0.82
N MET A 45 1.64 -9.56 -1.63
CA MET A 45 1.98 -9.67 -3.03
C MET A 45 2.69 -8.39 -3.46
N ASP A 46 3.77 -8.51 -4.22
CA ASP A 46 4.59 -7.38 -4.66
C ASP A 46 5.09 -7.65 -6.08
N GLU A 47 4.20 -7.48 -7.05
CA GLU A 47 4.51 -7.69 -8.46
C GLU A 47 5.47 -6.61 -8.95
N ASN A 48 6.59 -7.01 -9.56
CA ASN A 48 7.67 -6.11 -9.96
C ASN A 48 8.27 -5.32 -8.79
N GLY A 49 8.15 -5.86 -7.58
CA GLY A 49 8.50 -5.12 -6.38
C GLY A 49 9.98 -4.93 -6.17
N LEU A 50 10.30 -3.98 -5.28
CA LEU A 50 11.68 -3.63 -4.92
C LEU A 50 12.14 -4.31 -3.67
N LEU A 51 11.26 -5.01 -2.97
CA LEU A 51 11.59 -5.67 -1.71
C LEU A 51 11.92 -7.15 -1.95
N GLU A 52 12.96 -7.62 -1.31
CA GLU A 52 13.36 -9.02 -1.41
C GLU A 52 12.47 -9.94 -0.59
N LYS A 53 11.88 -9.42 0.48
CA LYS A 53 11.07 -10.21 1.39
C LYS A 53 9.79 -9.48 1.74
N PRO A 54 8.69 -10.21 1.98
CA PRO A 54 7.48 -9.60 2.50
C PRO A 54 7.76 -8.91 3.83
N GLN A 55 7.19 -7.73 4.03
CA GLN A 55 7.36 -6.94 5.24
C GLN A 55 6.01 -6.46 5.72
N THR A 56 5.97 -6.05 6.99
CA THR A 56 4.81 -5.42 7.59
C THR A 56 5.11 -3.94 7.76
N PHE A 57 4.18 -3.11 7.32
CA PHE A 57 4.31 -1.65 7.38
C PHE A 57 3.33 -1.11 8.40
N LYS A 58 3.83 -0.28 9.30
CA LYS A 58 3.00 0.30 10.34
C LYS A 58 2.54 1.68 9.91
N ALA A 59 1.24 1.88 9.87
CA ALA A 59 0.68 3.18 9.49
C ALA A 59 0.97 4.21 10.57
N GLU A 60 1.23 5.44 10.12
CA GLU A 60 1.52 6.57 10.97
C GLU A 60 0.37 7.56 10.92
N SER A 61 0.23 8.39 11.95
CA SER A 61 -0.76 9.46 11.97
C SER A 61 -0.28 10.61 11.11
N LYS A 62 -0.23 10.37 9.80
CA LYS A 62 0.22 11.34 8.82
C LYS A 62 -0.75 11.33 7.65
N GLU A 63 -1.44 12.44 7.46
CA GLU A 63 -2.44 12.55 6.42
C GLU A 63 -1.85 12.41 5.03
N CYS A 64 -2.56 11.70 4.16
CA CYS A 64 -2.18 11.51 2.77
C CYS A 64 -3.41 11.13 1.96
N ASP A 65 -3.61 11.79 0.82
CA ASP A 65 -4.72 11.50 -0.11
C ASP A 65 -6.08 11.44 0.59
N ASN A 66 -6.35 12.43 1.44
CA ASN A 66 -7.61 12.56 2.19
C ASN A 66 -7.85 11.44 3.19
N ARG A 67 -6.79 10.77 3.63
CA ARG A 67 -6.86 9.77 4.70
C ARG A 67 -5.97 10.20 5.84
N GLU A 68 -6.39 9.89 7.06
CA GLU A 68 -5.70 10.34 8.27
C GLU A 68 -4.38 9.63 8.51
N PHE A 69 -4.22 8.44 7.98
CA PHE A 69 -3.05 7.60 8.26
C PHE A 69 -2.36 7.24 6.97
N SER A 70 -1.09 6.92 7.07
CA SER A 70 -0.30 6.55 5.89
C SER A 70 0.98 5.82 6.29
N PHE A 71 1.58 5.16 5.32
CA PHE A 71 2.92 4.61 5.47
C PHE A 71 3.71 4.80 4.17
N ALA A 72 5.03 4.79 4.27
CA ALA A 72 5.89 4.90 3.10
C ALA A 72 6.19 3.51 2.53
N TYR A 73 6.19 3.38 1.21
CA TYR A 73 6.41 2.12 0.54
C TYR A 73 7.24 2.33 -0.74
N PRO A 74 8.28 1.53 -0.98
CA PRO A 74 9.05 1.65 -2.23
C PRO A 74 8.27 1.02 -3.38
N LEU A 75 7.70 1.87 -4.22
CA LEU A 75 6.80 1.46 -5.30
C LEU A 75 7.57 1.36 -6.61
N ALA A 76 7.61 0.16 -7.19
CA ALA A 76 8.32 -0.11 -8.43
C ALA A 76 7.56 0.41 -9.64
N PRO A 77 8.25 0.64 -10.76
CA PRO A 77 7.58 0.95 -12.04
C PRO A 77 6.61 -0.18 -12.36
N TYR A 78 5.40 0.16 -12.73
CA TYR A 78 4.35 -0.81 -13.06
C TYR A 78 4.12 -1.84 -11.96
N GLY A 79 4.47 -1.47 -10.72
CA GLY A 79 4.34 -2.38 -9.60
C GLY A 79 2.92 -2.50 -9.10
N VAL A 80 2.59 -3.68 -8.57
CA VAL A 80 1.32 -3.94 -7.90
C VAL A 80 1.63 -4.54 -6.55
N ALA A 81 1.21 -3.88 -5.50
CA ALA A 81 1.41 -4.37 -4.14
C ALA A 81 0.05 -4.61 -3.49
N VAL A 82 -0.06 -5.70 -2.76
CA VAL A 82 -1.27 -6.03 -2.01
C VAL A 82 -0.90 -6.28 -0.57
N PHE A 83 -1.63 -5.61 0.31
CA PHE A 83 -1.43 -5.73 1.76
C PHE A 83 -2.70 -6.25 2.41
N THR A 84 -2.53 -6.98 3.51
CA THR A 84 -3.65 -7.38 4.36
C THR A 84 -3.59 -6.62 5.68
N TYR A 85 -4.77 -6.30 6.22
CA TYR A 85 -4.85 -5.55 7.48
C TYR A 85 -6.13 -5.80 8.24
#